data_e00fd9495e449f8b8f78d274a215e22f
#
_entry.id   e00fd9495e449f8b8f78d274a215e22f
#
_cell.length_a   1.000
_cell.length_b   1.000
_cell.length_c   1.000
_cell.angle_alpha   90.00
_cell.angle_beta   90.00
_cell.angle_gamma   90.00
#
_symmetry.space_group_name_H-M   'P 1'
#
loop_
_entity.id
_entity.type
_entity.pdbx_description
1 polymer ?
#
loop_
_entity_poly.entity_id
_entity_poly.type
_entity_poly.pdbx_seq_one_letter_code
_entity_poly.pdbx_strand_id
1 'polypeptide(L)'
;MLVYRTGLRGRAWFSRFRINNPLKEHTLDRFYDAGIDWVFSHKTVSSVFCVVSIPLCVFLFYSIAKERMPQIDQNELIVHVEWNENIHVDENRHRVNVLSGQLLDKTVEQTAAIGQQDYLLNREQALSSSEAELYFKTSSPDGIAPLQKQAGEWLTREYPLATVSFSPPETVFEKLFVTGQADVVAELYARNKEKAPAAEELRGLEQQFAELTGTAPVGIAFENQLDISILQEKLLLYDVSYDELYRTLRTAFKENSVAMLHSYQQYLPISIVGEERTVNEVLQQTLIQTRPDSKGEVEHIPLRELVKVRPAEDLKTITAGRNGEYIPFRFYEVDDAPELMEKVKREADATGDWDTAFSGSFFSNR
;
A
#
# COMPACT_ATOMS: atom_id res chain seq x y z
N MET A 1 -41.73 -0.65 15.31
CA MET A 1 -42.18 0.02 16.57
C MET A 1 -41.29 1.19 17.00
N LEU A 2 -40.04 1.30 16.56
CA LEU A 2 -39.13 2.42 16.85
C LEU A 2 -39.43 3.70 16.05
N VAL A 3 -39.95 3.58 14.83
CA VAL A 3 -40.27 4.74 13.95
C VAL A 3 -41.46 5.56 14.48
N TYR A 4 -42.38 4.96 15.22
CA TYR A 4 -43.56 5.65 15.77
C TYR A 4 -43.19 6.54 16.99
N ARG A 5 -42.12 6.25 17.71
CA ARG A 5 -41.68 7.03 18.90
C ARG A 5 -40.88 8.27 18.56
N THR A 6 -40.21 8.28 17.42
CA THR A 6 -39.44 9.44 16.95
C THR A 6 -40.32 10.49 16.28
N GLY A 7 -41.43 10.10 15.69
CA GLY A 7 -42.37 11.02 15.02
C GLY A 7 -43.04 12.02 15.95
N LEU A 8 -43.25 11.68 17.24
CA LEU A 8 -43.92 12.57 18.21
C LEU A 8 -42.94 13.62 18.82
N ARG A 9 -41.64 13.32 18.94
CA ARG A 9 -40.64 14.30 19.40
C ARG A 9 -40.17 15.20 18.29
N GLY A 10 -40.14 14.76 17.05
CA GLY A 10 -39.79 15.57 15.88
C GLY A 10 -40.79 16.69 15.62
N ARG A 11 -42.10 16.44 15.86
CA ARG A 11 -43.17 17.42 15.66
C ARG A 11 -43.04 18.64 16.57
N ALA A 12 -42.55 18.47 17.80
CA ALA A 12 -42.34 19.58 18.74
C ALA A 12 -41.11 20.41 18.38
N TRP A 13 -40.08 19.82 17.72
CA TRP A 13 -38.89 20.53 17.33
C TRP A 13 -39.09 21.28 15.99
N PHE A 14 -39.81 20.69 15.04
CA PHE A 14 -40.17 21.35 13.78
C PHE A 14 -41.19 22.48 13.95
N SER A 15 -42.04 22.46 15.01
CA SER A 15 -42.94 23.56 15.28
C SER A 15 -42.23 24.86 15.71
N ARG A 16 -40.97 24.77 16.13
CA ARG A 16 -40.13 25.93 16.48
C ARG A 16 -39.49 26.62 15.25
N PHE A 17 -39.44 25.91 14.12
CA PHE A 17 -38.99 26.44 12.82
C PHE A 17 -40.19 26.68 11.88
N ARG A 18 -41.33 27.08 12.41
CA ARG A 18 -42.39 27.63 11.59
C ARG A 18 -41.90 28.95 11.01
N ILE A 19 -41.17 28.84 9.90
CA ILE A 19 -40.98 29.96 8.98
C ILE A 19 -42.41 30.34 8.56
N ASN A 20 -42.85 31.49 9.07
CA ASN A 20 -44.10 32.12 8.71
C ASN A 20 -43.97 32.56 7.24
N ASN A 21 -44.03 31.59 6.32
CA ASN A 21 -44.08 31.86 4.89
C ASN A 21 -45.57 31.90 4.54
N PRO A 22 -46.11 33.07 4.24
CA PRO A 22 -47.51 33.22 3.82
C PRO A 22 -47.68 32.81 2.36
N LEU A 23 -46.91 31.87 1.86
CA LEU A 23 -47.20 31.16 0.62
C LEU A 23 -48.33 30.19 0.91
N LYS A 24 -49.51 30.87 1.03
CA LYS A 24 -50.83 30.38 0.69
C LYS A 24 -50.94 28.87 0.53
N GLU A 25 -51.20 28.19 1.63
CA GLU A 25 -51.68 26.79 1.62
C GLU A 25 -52.78 26.62 0.55
N HIS A 26 -53.65 27.63 0.37
CA HIS A 26 -54.68 27.67 -0.68
C HIS A 26 -54.20 27.64 -2.13
N THR A 27 -52.95 27.96 -2.42
CA THR A 27 -52.47 27.95 -3.81
C THR A 27 -51.98 26.52 -4.17
N LEU A 28 -51.29 25.86 -3.25
CA LEU A 28 -50.86 24.47 -3.42
C LEU A 28 -52.04 23.53 -3.49
N ASP A 29 -53.06 23.70 -2.62
CA ASP A 29 -54.29 22.93 -2.65
C ASP A 29 -55.04 23.06 -3.97
N ARG A 30 -55.15 24.32 -4.50
CA ARG A 30 -55.76 24.52 -5.81
C ARG A 30 -54.99 23.89 -6.96
N PHE A 31 -53.66 23.90 -6.95
CA PHE A 31 -52.86 23.23 -7.96
C PHE A 31 -53.00 21.71 -7.86
N TYR A 32 -53.06 21.19 -6.64
CA TYR A 32 -53.27 19.76 -6.39
C TYR A 32 -54.67 19.30 -6.85
N ASP A 33 -55.73 20.02 -6.46
CA ASP A 33 -57.09 19.71 -6.85
C ASP A 33 -57.28 19.82 -8.37
N ALA A 34 -56.79 20.89 -8.98
CA ALA A 34 -56.82 21.06 -10.43
C ALA A 34 -56.04 19.96 -11.18
N GLY A 35 -54.93 19.50 -10.59
CA GLY A 35 -54.12 18.39 -11.13
C GLY A 35 -54.91 17.08 -11.07
N ILE A 36 -55.54 16.80 -9.95
CA ILE A 36 -56.38 15.61 -9.75
C ILE A 36 -57.57 15.63 -10.72
N ASP A 37 -58.30 16.73 -10.79
CA ASP A 37 -59.42 16.87 -11.69
C ASP A 37 -59.04 16.70 -13.17
N TRP A 38 -57.85 17.20 -13.56
CA TRP A 38 -57.35 17.00 -14.89
C TRP A 38 -57.01 15.56 -15.18
N VAL A 39 -56.31 14.85 -14.25
CA VAL A 39 -55.99 13.43 -14.35
C VAL A 39 -57.23 12.55 -14.48
N PHE A 40 -58.25 12.82 -13.68
CA PHE A 40 -59.51 12.03 -13.72
C PHE A 40 -60.39 12.37 -14.90
N SER A 41 -60.37 13.61 -15.42
CA SER A 41 -61.07 14.00 -16.64
C SER A 41 -60.43 13.43 -17.91
N HIS A 42 -59.11 13.25 -17.91
CA HIS A 42 -58.34 12.74 -19.04
C HIS A 42 -57.74 11.33 -18.78
N LYS A 43 -58.54 10.39 -18.34
CA LYS A 43 -58.13 9.03 -17.91
C LYS A 43 -57.25 8.30 -18.93
N THR A 44 -57.57 8.39 -20.22
CA THR A 44 -56.79 7.75 -21.29
C THR A 44 -55.40 8.36 -21.43
N VAL A 45 -55.29 9.68 -21.39
CA VAL A 45 -54.00 10.38 -21.50
C VAL A 45 -53.14 10.09 -20.28
N SER A 46 -53.72 10.11 -19.08
CA SER A 46 -52.99 9.81 -17.84
C SER A 46 -52.54 8.37 -17.78
N SER A 47 -53.37 7.43 -18.25
CA SER A 47 -52.97 6.02 -18.33
C SER A 47 -51.83 5.79 -19.32
N VAL A 48 -51.88 6.40 -20.51
CA VAL A 48 -50.80 6.32 -21.50
C VAL A 48 -49.53 6.93 -20.97
N PHE A 49 -49.62 8.06 -20.28
CA PHE A 49 -48.43 8.69 -19.65
C PHE A 49 -47.80 7.76 -18.61
N CYS A 50 -48.56 7.13 -17.73
CA CYS A 50 -48.02 6.17 -16.77
C CYS A 50 -47.40 4.94 -17.45
N VAL A 51 -48.03 4.39 -18.48
CA VAL A 51 -47.49 3.22 -19.21
C VAL A 51 -46.18 3.59 -19.95
N VAL A 52 -46.08 4.79 -20.54
CA VAL A 52 -44.89 5.24 -21.26
C VAL A 52 -43.78 5.66 -20.30
N SER A 53 -44.10 6.18 -19.14
CA SER A 53 -43.08 6.62 -18.15
C SER A 53 -42.25 5.46 -17.62
N ILE A 54 -42.83 4.26 -17.48
CA ILE A 54 -42.09 3.08 -16.97
C ILE A 54 -40.93 2.67 -17.89
N PRO A 55 -41.19 2.39 -19.20
CA PRO A 55 -40.07 2.06 -20.11
C PRO A 55 -39.10 3.23 -20.30
N LEU A 56 -39.58 4.46 -20.24
CA LEU A 56 -38.72 5.65 -20.29
C LEU A 56 -37.78 5.71 -19.09
N CYS A 57 -38.25 5.46 -17.89
CA CYS A 57 -37.42 5.38 -16.68
C CYS A 57 -36.39 4.26 -16.76
N VAL A 58 -36.80 3.09 -17.26
CA VAL A 58 -35.89 1.96 -17.47
C VAL A 58 -34.81 2.32 -18.49
N PHE A 59 -35.20 2.91 -19.59
CA PHE A 59 -34.26 3.37 -20.64
C PHE A 59 -33.27 4.40 -20.10
N LEU A 60 -33.75 5.43 -19.38
CA LEU A 60 -32.90 6.44 -18.75
C LEU A 60 -31.96 5.81 -17.72
N PHE A 61 -32.43 4.87 -16.93
CA PHE A 61 -31.62 4.17 -15.92
C PHE A 61 -30.44 3.41 -16.54
N TYR A 62 -30.63 2.81 -17.72
CA TYR A 62 -29.53 2.14 -18.44
C TYR A 62 -28.66 3.10 -19.27
N SER A 63 -29.22 4.23 -19.70
CA SER A 63 -28.48 5.21 -20.50
C SER A 63 -27.59 6.16 -19.69
N ILE A 64 -27.87 6.31 -18.41
CA ILE A 64 -27.07 7.19 -17.53
C ILE A 64 -25.84 6.39 -17.06
N ALA A 65 -24.67 6.95 -17.35
CA ALA A 65 -23.41 6.42 -16.81
C ALA A 65 -23.48 6.41 -15.28
N LYS A 66 -23.21 5.24 -14.70
CA LYS A 66 -23.22 5.05 -13.26
C LYS A 66 -21.81 5.18 -12.75
N GLU A 67 -21.46 6.34 -12.25
CA GLU A 67 -20.21 6.54 -11.52
C GLU A 67 -20.46 6.32 -10.03
N ARG A 68 -19.59 5.55 -9.39
CA ARG A 68 -19.72 5.26 -7.96
C ARG A 68 -19.55 6.50 -7.09
N MET A 69 -18.65 7.41 -7.48
CA MET A 69 -18.45 8.71 -6.84
C MET A 69 -18.00 9.74 -7.88
N PRO A 70 -18.48 11.00 -7.76
CA PRO A 70 -17.91 12.06 -8.59
C PRO A 70 -16.44 12.25 -8.25
N GLN A 71 -15.60 12.44 -9.26
CA GLN A 71 -14.21 12.81 -9.05
C GLN A 71 -14.20 14.19 -8.38
N ILE A 72 -13.65 14.24 -7.18
CA ILE A 72 -13.48 15.51 -6.47
C ILE A 72 -12.13 16.07 -6.93
N ASP A 73 -12.16 17.25 -7.52
CA ASP A 73 -10.93 17.97 -7.87
C ASP A 73 -10.17 18.30 -6.59
N GLN A 74 -9.13 17.53 -6.32
CA GLN A 74 -8.29 17.70 -5.14
C GLN A 74 -7.07 18.53 -5.52
N ASN A 75 -6.67 19.43 -4.63
CA ASN A 75 -5.44 20.20 -4.74
C ASN A 75 -4.28 19.56 -3.93
N GLU A 76 -4.41 18.31 -3.61
CA GLU A 76 -3.51 17.53 -2.77
C GLU A 76 -3.01 16.30 -3.54
N LEU A 77 -1.76 15.92 -3.32
CA LEU A 77 -1.09 14.83 -4.00
C LEU A 77 -0.20 14.06 -3.03
N ILE A 78 -0.31 12.74 -3.06
CA ILE A 78 0.66 11.84 -2.45
C ILE A 78 1.58 11.30 -3.54
N VAL A 79 2.87 11.38 -3.30
CA VAL A 79 3.92 10.81 -4.15
C VAL A 79 4.63 9.74 -3.35
N HIS A 80 4.46 8.50 -3.74
CA HIS A 80 5.18 7.39 -3.17
C HIS A 80 6.38 7.07 -4.06
N VAL A 81 7.57 7.09 -3.47
CA VAL A 81 8.84 6.84 -4.16
C VAL A 81 9.51 5.63 -3.54
N GLU A 82 9.82 4.66 -4.37
CA GLU A 82 10.67 3.52 -4.04
C GLU A 82 11.95 3.63 -4.86
N TRP A 83 13.09 3.75 -4.18
CA TRP A 83 14.35 3.99 -4.88
C TRP A 83 14.89 2.75 -5.61
N ASN A 84 14.39 1.55 -5.27
CA ASN A 84 14.86 0.26 -5.79
C ASN A 84 16.37 0.05 -5.62
N GLU A 85 16.96 0.73 -4.67
CA GLU A 85 18.36 0.65 -4.28
C GLU A 85 18.42 0.45 -2.77
N ASN A 86 19.38 -0.35 -2.32
CA ASN A 86 19.58 -0.56 -0.89
C ASN A 86 20.34 0.62 -0.29
N ILE A 87 19.63 1.70 -0.01
CA ILE A 87 20.17 2.94 0.54
C ILE A 87 19.84 3.08 2.03
N HIS A 88 20.75 3.77 2.73
CA HIS A 88 20.51 4.13 4.13
C HIS A 88 19.44 5.23 4.22
N VAL A 89 18.72 5.28 5.35
CA VAL A 89 17.65 6.27 5.58
C VAL A 89 18.12 7.72 5.46
N ASP A 90 19.40 8.01 5.76
CA ASP A 90 19.94 9.36 5.62
C ASP A 90 20.13 9.76 4.16
N GLU A 91 20.55 8.84 3.29
CA GLU A 91 20.59 9.06 1.84
C GLU A 91 19.17 9.22 1.27
N ASN A 92 18.23 8.39 1.71
CA ASN A 92 16.81 8.54 1.36
C ASN A 92 16.32 9.95 1.75
N ARG A 93 16.61 10.39 2.97
CA ARG A 93 16.26 11.74 3.46
C ARG A 93 16.91 12.83 2.60
N HIS A 94 18.15 12.66 2.21
CA HIS A 94 18.84 13.59 1.33
C HIS A 94 18.14 13.71 -0.02
N ARG A 95 17.86 12.61 -0.69
CA ARG A 95 17.15 12.56 -1.99
C ARG A 95 15.76 13.19 -1.91
N VAL A 96 15.01 12.87 -0.87
CA VAL A 96 13.66 13.44 -0.61
C VAL A 96 13.74 14.95 -0.40
N ASN A 97 14.72 15.45 0.36
CA ASN A 97 14.89 16.88 0.57
C ASN A 97 15.25 17.63 -0.72
N VAL A 98 16.06 17.02 -1.58
CA VAL A 98 16.40 17.59 -2.90
C VAL A 98 15.16 17.64 -3.78
N LEU A 99 14.36 16.56 -3.86
CA LEU A 99 13.10 16.53 -4.60
C LEU A 99 12.10 17.58 -4.07
N SER A 100 11.92 17.66 -2.76
CA SER A 100 11.05 18.65 -2.12
C SER A 100 11.48 20.07 -2.42
N GLY A 101 12.79 20.34 -2.42
CA GLY A 101 13.36 21.64 -2.78
C GLY A 101 13.08 22.04 -4.22
N GLN A 102 13.08 21.10 -5.17
CA GLN A 102 12.76 21.35 -6.58
C GLN A 102 11.27 21.70 -6.81
N LEU A 103 10.40 21.30 -5.88
CA LEU A 103 8.94 21.47 -6.00
C LEU A 103 8.40 22.59 -5.09
N LEU A 104 9.26 23.24 -4.31
CA LEU A 104 8.87 24.23 -3.30
C LEU A 104 8.04 25.39 -3.88
N ASP A 105 8.43 25.88 -5.04
CA ASP A 105 7.78 27.04 -5.68
C ASP A 105 6.33 26.76 -6.14
N LYS A 106 5.95 25.49 -6.27
CA LYS A 106 4.64 25.07 -6.76
C LYS A 106 3.70 24.56 -5.67
N THR A 107 4.20 24.46 -4.47
CA THR A 107 3.47 23.84 -3.35
C THR A 107 3.27 24.83 -2.21
N VAL A 108 2.13 24.73 -1.54
CA VAL A 108 1.79 25.51 -0.35
C VAL A 108 2.22 24.81 0.92
N GLU A 109 2.06 23.49 0.94
CA GLU A 109 2.43 22.62 2.05
C GLU A 109 3.15 21.39 1.52
N GLN A 110 4.15 20.95 2.26
CA GLN A 110 4.90 19.73 1.99
C GLN A 110 5.12 18.96 3.29
N THR A 111 4.92 17.67 3.24
CA THR A 111 5.26 16.76 4.35
C THR A 111 5.81 15.47 3.75
N ALA A 112 6.81 14.89 4.40
CA ALA A 112 7.40 13.64 3.95
C ALA A 112 7.52 12.65 5.12
N ALA A 113 7.12 11.41 4.85
CA ALA A 113 7.41 10.24 5.66
C ALA A 113 8.56 9.47 4.97
N ILE A 114 9.68 9.29 5.65
CA ILE A 114 10.91 8.77 5.05
C ILE A 114 11.37 7.54 5.82
N GLY A 115 11.50 6.43 5.10
CA GLY A 115 11.97 5.19 5.68
C GLY A 115 10.98 4.54 6.65
N GLN A 116 11.46 3.53 7.35
CA GLN A 116 10.66 2.76 8.29
C GLN A 116 10.20 3.64 9.47
N GLN A 117 8.91 3.63 9.73
CA GLN A 117 8.30 4.36 10.84
C GLN A 117 7.58 3.38 11.76
N ASP A 118 7.99 3.35 13.02
CA ASP A 118 7.38 2.49 14.05
C ASP A 118 6.16 3.18 14.67
N TYR A 119 5.05 3.24 13.94
CA TYR A 119 3.77 3.66 14.51
C TYR A 119 2.97 2.45 14.98
N LEU A 120 2.63 2.40 16.26
CA LEU A 120 1.85 1.33 16.89
C LEU A 120 0.47 1.10 16.24
N LEU A 121 -0.09 2.09 15.57
CA LEU A 121 -1.44 2.05 14.98
C LEU A 121 -1.45 1.84 13.47
N ASN A 122 -0.33 1.98 12.78
CA ASN A 122 -0.27 1.86 11.32
C ASN A 122 0.55 0.63 10.92
N ARG A 123 -0.05 -0.54 11.02
CA ARG A 123 0.60 -1.82 10.71
C ARG A 123 0.64 -2.14 9.21
N GLU A 124 -0.17 -1.45 8.40
CA GLU A 124 -0.39 -1.84 7.00
C GLU A 124 0.53 -1.13 6.00
N GLN A 125 1.23 -0.07 6.40
CA GLN A 125 2.08 0.73 5.52
C GLN A 125 3.45 1.01 6.17
N ALA A 126 4.19 -0.02 6.49
CA ALA A 126 5.58 0.16 6.88
C ALA A 126 6.42 0.42 5.62
N LEU A 127 6.90 1.65 5.47
CA LEU A 127 7.89 1.99 4.46
C LEU A 127 9.21 1.28 4.78
N SER A 128 9.93 0.83 3.76
CA SER A 128 11.31 0.34 3.92
C SER A 128 12.29 1.52 4.04
N SER A 129 13.54 1.25 4.37
CA SER A 129 14.59 2.28 4.43
C SER A 129 14.78 3.01 3.09
N SER A 130 14.46 2.36 1.98
CA SER A 130 14.57 2.86 0.61
C SER A 130 13.27 3.43 0.05
N GLU A 131 12.27 3.67 0.87
CA GLU A 131 10.99 4.24 0.46
C GLU A 131 10.70 5.56 1.14
N ALA A 132 9.92 6.38 0.47
CA ALA A 132 9.40 7.62 1.02
C ALA A 132 8.00 7.91 0.47
N GLU A 133 7.17 8.49 1.30
CA GLU A 133 5.87 9.02 0.93
C GLU A 133 5.86 10.54 1.17
N LEU A 134 5.59 11.30 0.11
CA LEU A 134 5.56 12.75 0.17
C LEU A 134 4.15 13.23 -0.10
N TYR A 135 3.67 14.08 0.79
CA TYR A 135 2.43 14.81 0.62
C TYR A 135 2.72 16.23 0.13
N PHE A 136 2.05 16.64 -0.93
CA PHE A 136 2.11 17.98 -1.50
C PHE A 136 0.72 18.57 -1.61
N LYS A 137 0.62 19.85 -1.27
CA LYS A 137 -0.59 20.65 -1.47
C LYS A 137 -0.28 21.82 -2.39
N THR A 138 -1.08 21.96 -3.42
CA THR A 138 -1.02 23.08 -4.37
C THR A 138 -2.08 24.12 -4.04
N SER A 139 -1.92 25.34 -4.56
CA SER A 139 -2.90 26.43 -4.36
C SER A 139 -4.20 26.21 -5.15
N SER A 140 -4.18 25.38 -6.20
CA SER A 140 -5.35 25.04 -7.00
C SER A 140 -5.24 23.63 -7.57
N PRO A 141 -6.35 22.95 -7.90
CA PRO A 141 -6.32 21.61 -8.51
C PRO A 141 -5.54 21.56 -9.82
N ASP A 142 -5.55 22.63 -10.62
CA ASP A 142 -4.80 22.72 -11.88
C ASP A 142 -3.28 22.62 -11.68
N GLY A 143 -2.78 22.86 -10.47
CA GLY A 143 -1.38 22.75 -10.11
C GLY A 143 -0.86 21.32 -10.00
N ILE A 144 -1.75 20.35 -9.86
CA ILE A 144 -1.37 18.93 -9.62
C ILE A 144 -0.68 18.31 -10.84
N ALA A 145 -1.28 18.45 -12.04
CA ALA A 145 -0.73 17.85 -13.25
C ALA A 145 0.69 18.37 -13.61
N PRO A 146 0.96 19.71 -13.54
CA PRO A 146 2.33 20.21 -13.69
C PRO A 146 3.30 19.73 -12.62
N LEU A 147 2.82 19.55 -11.38
CA LEU A 147 3.63 19.04 -10.26
C LEU A 147 4.04 17.59 -10.50
N GLN A 148 3.07 16.72 -10.84
CA GLN A 148 3.31 15.31 -11.17
C GLN A 148 4.31 15.16 -12.32
N LYS A 149 4.12 15.94 -13.39
CA LYS A 149 5.02 15.90 -14.54
C LYS A 149 6.45 16.28 -14.16
N GLN A 150 6.63 17.37 -13.41
CA GLN A 150 7.95 17.83 -12.99
C GLN A 150 8.62 16.82 -12.05
N ALA A 151 7.88 16.28 -11.07
CA ALA A 151 8.41 15.28 -10.16
C ALA A 151 8.83 13.99 -10.91
N GLY A 152 7.97 13.51 -11.81
CA GLY A 152 8.26 12.31 -12.61
C GLY A 152 9.46 12.50 -13.55
N GLU A 153 9.54 13.62 -14.26
CA GLU A 153 10.67 13.94 -15.15
C GLU A 153 12.00 14.05 -14.37
N TRP A 154 11.96 14.68 -13.19
CA TRP A 154 13.13 14.82 -12.35
C TRP A 154 13.59 13.45 -11.84
N LEU A 155 12.67 12.63 -11.29
CA LEU A 155 12.99 11.31 -10.79
C LEU A 155 13.53 10.39 -11.88
N THR A 156 12.91 10.37 -13.05
CA THR A 156 13.38 9.55 -14.19
C THR A 156 14.78 9.95 -14.66
N ARG A 157 15.12 11.24 -14.59
CA ARG A 157 16.43 11.76 -15.01
C ARG A 157 17.52 11.47 -14.01
N GLU A 158 17.28 11.76 -12.72
CA GLU A 158 18.30 11.66 -11.67
C GLU A 158 18.40 10.25 -11.08
N TYR A 159 17.26 9.54 -11.00
CA TYR A 159 17.16 8.21 -10.40
C TYR A 159 16.35 7.26 -11.28
N PRO A 160 16.92 6.79 -12.39
CA PRO A 160 16.18 5.99 -13.38
C PRO A 160 15.71 4.62 -12.87
N LEU A 161 16.27 4.13 -11.77
CA LEU A 161 15.83 2.88 -11.12
C LEU A 161 14.64 3.08 -10.18
N ALA A 162 14.36 4.33 -9.78
CA ALA A 162 13.28 4.60 -8.83
C ALA A 162 11.91 4.37 -9.47
N THR A 163 11.03 3.74 -8.71
CA THR A 163 9.61 3.61 -9.05
C THR A 163 8.85 4.71 -8.32
N VAL A 164 8.01 5.43 -9.04
CA VAL A 164 7.17 6.48 -8.48
C VAL A 164 5.71 6.23 -8.79
N SER A 165 4.86 6.38 -7.78
CA SER A 165 3.42 6.37 -7.94
C SER A 165 2.82 7.67 -7.39
N PHE A 166 1.77 8.12 -8.06
CA PHE A 166 1.04 9.34 -7.71
C PHE A 166 -0.39 8.97 -7.39
N SER A 167 -0.87 9.40 -6.23
CA SER A 167 -2.26 9.19 -5.82
C SER A 167 -2.81 10.43 -5.13
N PRO A 168 -4.11 10.69 -5.23
CA PRO A 168 -4.74 11.65 -4.34
C PRO A 168 -4.74 11.09 -2.91
N PRO A 169 -4.68 11.94 -1.87
CA PRO A 169 -4.85 11.48 -0.50
C PRO A 169 -6.27 10.93 -0.32
N GLU A 170 -6.37 9.76 0.28
CA GLU A 170 -7.66 9.15 0.58
C GLU A 170 -8.42 10.00 1.60
N THR A 171 -9.62 10.40 1.24
CA THR A 171 -10.52 11.06 2.18
C THR A 171 -10.99 10.08 3.26
N VAL A 172 -11.40 10.59 4.43
CA VAL A 172 -11.99 9.75 5.49
C VAL A 172 -13.20 8.96 4.97
N PHE A 173 -13.91 9.54 4.01
CA PHE A 173 -15.07 8.91 3.38
C PHE A 173 -14.66 7.76 2.48
N GLU A 174 -13.62 7.93 1.68
CA GLU A 174 -13.04 6.87 0.85
C GLU A 174 -12.52 5.72 1.70
N LYS A 175 -11.79 6.01 2.78
CA LYS A 175 -11.33 4.98 3.74
C LYS A 175 -12.46 4.18 4.38
N LEU A 176 -13.65 4.74 4.51
CA LEU A 176 -14.80 4.06 5.10
C LEU A 176 -15.63 3.28 4.08
N PHE A 177 -15.70 3.74 2.83
CA PHE A 177 -16.63 3.22 1.83
C PHE A 177 -15.97 2.63 0.59
N VAL A 178 -14.76 3.09 0.25
CA VAL A 178 -13.95 2.50 -0.81
C VAL A 178 -12.84 1.72 -0.12
N THR A 179 -13.08 0.46 0.11
CA THR A 179 -11.98 -0.43 0.45
C THR A 179 -11.11 -0.52 -0.80
N GLY A 180 -9.87 -0.04 -0.72
CA GLY A 180 -8.85 -0.24 -1.78
C GLY A 180 -8.47 -1.72 -1.96
N GLN A 181 -9.42 -2.62 -1.68
CA GLN A 181 -9.27 -4.06 -1.84
C GLN A 181 -9.32 -4.41 -3.32
N ALA A 182 -8.40 -5.24 -3.73
CA ALA A 182 -8.42 -5.84 -5.06
C ALA A 182 -9.74 -6.57 -5.31
N ASP A 183 -10.23 -6.55 -6.54
CA ASP A 183 -11.46 -7.26 -6.91
C ASP A 183 -11.28 -8.76 -6.73
N VAL A 184 -10.13 -9.29 -7.17
CA VAL A 184 -9.73 -10.68 -6.98
C VAL A 184 -8.28 -10.71 -6.47
N VAL A 185 -8.05 -11.48 -5.43
CA VAL A 185 -6.72 -11.83 -4.94
C VAL A 185 -6.52 -13.32 -5.14
N ALA A 186 -5.57 -13.70 -5.98
CA ALA A 186 -5.14 -15.09 -6.08
C ALA A 186 -4.07 -15.35 -5.01
N GLU A 187 -4.39 -16.21 -4.07
CA GLU A 187 -3.53 -16.62 -2.97
C GLU A 187 -2.81 -17.91 -3.36
N LEU A 188 -1.52 -17.82 -3.66
CA LEU A 188 -0.71 -18.98 -4.03
C LEU A 188 0.04 -19.51 -2.81
N TYR A 189 -0.27 -20.73 -2.42
CA TYR A 189 0.36 -21.44 -1.31
C TYR A 189 1.41 -22.40 -1.89
N ALA A 190 2.68 -22.24 -1.51
CA ALA A 190 3.74 -23.16 -1.94
C ALA A 190 3.52 -24.55 -1.34
N ARG A 191 3.50 -25.58 -2.19
CA ARG A 191 3.42 -26.98 -1.73
C ARG A 191 4.69 -27.42 -1.01
N ASN A 192 5.83 -26.98 -1.51
CA ASN A 192 7.11 -27.22 -0.83
C ASN A 192 7.41 -26.04 0.11
N LYS A 193 7.18 -26.25 1.40
CA LYS A 193 7.40 -25.23 2.45
C LYS A 193 8.87 -25.11 2.87
N GLU A 194 9.75 -26.00 2.42
CA GLU A 194 11.17 -25.96 2.79
C GLU A 194 11.97 -24.99 1.92
N LYS A 195 11.45 -24.64 0.74
CA LYS A 195 12.11 -23.74 -0.21
C LYS A 195 11.26 -22.52 -0.45
N ALA A 196 11.78 -21.35 -0.07
CA ALA A 196 11.17 -20.10 -0.46
C ALA A 196 11.17 -19.95 -2.01
N PRO A 197 10.07 -19.51 -2.62
CA PRO A 197 10.00 -19.30 -4.06
C PRO A 197 11.00 -18.24 -4.48
N ALA A 198 11.68 -18.46 -5.60
CA ALA A 198 12.64 -17.50 -6.12
C ALA A 198 11.94 -16.27 -6.73
N ALA A 199 12.55 -15.09 -6.60
CA ALA A 199 12.01 -13.86 -7.17
C ALA A 199 11.75 -13.94 -8.67
N GLU A 200 12.64 -14.60 -9.42
CA GLU A 200 12.48 -14.84 -10.86
C GLU A 200 11.26 -15.71 -11.20
N GLU A 201 11.00 -16.73 -10.39
CA GLU A 201 9.82 -17.59 -10.54
C GLU A 201 8.53 -16.82 -10.36
N LEU A 202 8.45 -15.97 -9.33
CA LEU A 202 7.28 -15.16 -9.05
C LEU A 202 7.03 -14.07 -10.10
N ARG A 203 8.09 -13.45 -10.62
CA ARG A 203 8.00 -12.51 -11.76
C ARG A 203 7.54 -13.24 -13.04
N GLY A 204 8.01 -14.45 -13.25
CA GLY A 204 7.55 -15.29 -14.37
C GLY A 204 6.04 -15.58 -14.28
N LEU A 205 5.54 -15.94 -13.10
CA LEU A 205 4.10 -16.15 -12.86
C LEU A 205 3.29 -14.86 -13.04
N GLU A 206 3.80 -13.73 -12.56
CA GLU A 206 3.16 -12.41 -12.74
C GLU A 206 2.97 -12.08 -14.22
N GLN A 207 4.02 -12.28 -15.02
CA GLN A 207 3.96 -12.06 -16.47
C GLN A 207 3.00 -13.04 -17.17
N GLN A 208 3.04 -14.31 -16.82
CA GLN A 208 2.12 -15.32 -17.35
C GLN A 208 0.67 -14.99 -17.03
N PHE A 209 0.38 -14.60 -15.80
CA PHE A 209 -0.97 -14.19 -15.42
C PHE A 209 -1.43 -12.95 -16.19
N ALA A 210 -0.55 -11.95 -16.38
CA ALA A 210 -0.86 -10.77 -17.17
C ALA A 210 -1.19 -11.12 -18.63
N GLU A 211 -0.42 -12.01 -19.26
CA GLU A 211 -0.66 -12.46 -20.63
C GLU A 211 -1.95 -13.26 -20.77
N LEU A 212 -2.27 -14.14 -19.82
CA LEU A 212 -3.45 -15.00 -19.88
C LEU A 212 -4.75 -14.27 -19.58
N THR A 213 -4.72 -13.32 -18.64
CA THR A 213 -5.93 -12.62 -18.18
C THR A 213 -6.17 -11.31 -18.91
N GLY A 214 -5.14 -10.75 -19.56
CA GLY A 214 -5.15 -9.42 -20.14
C GLY A 214 -5.11 -8.28 -19.10
N THR A 215 -5.05 -8.62 -17.81
CA THR A 215 -4.95 -7.68 -16.69
C THR A 215 -3.71 -8.02 -15.89
N ALA A 216 -2.77 -7.09 -15.80
CA ALA A 216 -1.57 -7.30 -15.00
C ALA A 216 -1.94 -7.31 -13.50
N PRO A 217 -1.55 -8.34 -12.73
CA PRO A 217 -1.68 -8.27 -11.29
C PRO A 217 -0.80 -7.15 -10.74
N VAL A 218 -1.19 -6.55 -9.63
CA VAL A 218 -0.30 -5.63 -8.91
C VAL A 218 0.84 -6.44 -8.34
N GLY A 219 2.05 -6.00 -8.69
CA GLY A 219 3.28 -6.71 -8.46
C GLY A 219 3.56 -7.08 -7.02
N ILE A 220 4.35 -8.12 -6.87
CA ILE A 220 4.92 -8.55 -5.62
C ILE A 220 6.15 -7.68 -5.37
N ALA A 221 6.19 -7.00 -4.21
CA ALA A 221 7.35 -6.22 -3.85
C ALA A 221 8.49 -7.12 -3.38
N PHE A 222 9.68 -6.92 -3.95
CA PHE A 222 10.91 -7.57 -3.54
C PHE A 222 11.82 -6.55 -2.86
N GLU A 223 12.59 -7.00 -1.91
CA GLU A 223 13.62 -6.22 -1.25
C GLU A 223 15.00 -6.82 -1.55
N ASN A 224 15.92 -5.94 -1.97
CA ASN A 224 17.30 -6.33 -2.13
C ASN A 224 17.96 -6.46 -0.76
N GLN A 225 18.54 -7.60 -0.48
CA GLN A 225 19.26 -7.88 0.76
C GLN A 225 20.65 -8.45 0.52
N LEU A 226 21.46 -8.46 1.55
CA LEU A 226 22.74 -9.14 1.54
C LEU A 226 22.65 -10.41 2.38
N ASP A 227 22.80 -11.55 1.72
CA ASP A 227 22.89 -12.83 2.38
C ASP A 227 24.31 -13.07 2.87
N ILE A 228 24.48 -13.23 4.17
CA ILE A 228 25.76 -13.50 4.80
C ILE A 228 25.80 -14.97 5.21
N SER A 229 26.40 -15.79 4.37
CA SER A 229 26.55 -17.23 4.62
C SER A 229 27.81 -17.50 5.42
N ILE A 230 27.69 -18.29 6.49
CA ILE A 230 28.79 -18.65 7.37
C ILE A 230 29.54 -19.86 6.79
N LEU A 231 30.87 -19.76 6.68
CA LEU A 231 31.75 -20.85 6.24
C LEU A 231 32.11 -21.77 7.41
N GLN A 232 31.30 -22.82 7.62
CA GLN A 232 31.47 -23.73 8.75
C GLN A 232 32.86 -24.39 8.80
N GLU A 233 33.44 -24.74 7.65
CA GLU A 233 34.79 -25.28 7.56
C GLU A 233 35.86 -24.34 8.12
N LYS A 234 35.67 -23.04 7.88
CA LYS A 234 36.57 -21.99 8.37
C LYS A 234 36.41 -21.77 9.89
N LEU A 235 35.18 -21.86 10.40
CA LEU A 235 34.93 -21.80 11.85
C LEU A 235 35.67 -22.93 12.58
N LEU A 236 35.61 -24.15 12.04
CA LEU A 236 36.30 -25.29 12.60
C LEU A 236 37.81 -25.15 12.47
N LEU A 237 38.31 -24.65 11.34
CA LEU A 237 39.74 -24.46 11.08
C LEU A 237 40.37 -23.50 12.07
N TYR A 238 39.66 -22.37 12.35
CA TYR A 238 40.17 -21.31 13.24
C TYR A 238 39.67 -21.44 14.68
N ASP A 239 38.98 -22.49 15.01
CA ASP A 239 38.37 -22.76 16.34
C ASP A 239 37.56 -21.55 16.87
N VAL A 240 36.75 -20.94 15.97
CA VAL A 240 35.87 -19.82 16.28
C VAL A 240 34.49 -20.33 16.63
N SER A 241 33.94 -19.86 17.73
CA SER A 241 32.56 -20.20 18.16
C SER A 241 31.53 -19.50 17.24
N TYR A 242 30.44 -20.23 16.91
CA TYR A 242 29.31 -19.66 16.19
C TYR A 242 28.70 -18.45 16.91
N ASP A 243 28.54 -18.55 18.24
CA ASP A 243 27.98 -17.46 19.05
C ASP A 243 28.85 -16.20 19.03
N GLU A 244 30.17 -16.36 19.02
CA GLU A 244 31.11 -15.24 18.93
C GLU A 244 31.00 -14.56 17.57
N LEU A 245 31.00 -15.35 16.49
CA LEU A 245 30.81 -14.84 15.14
C LEU A 245 29.48 -14.10 15.01
N TYR A 246 28.37 -14.70 15.49
CA TYR A 246 27.05 -14.09 15.42
C TYR A 246 26.99 -12.76 16.19
N ARG A 247 27.53 -12.71 17.40
CA ARG A 247 27.60 -11.47 18.20
C ARG A 247 28.42 -10.39 17.51
N THR A 248 29.56 -10.77 16.94
CA THR A 248 30.45 -9.83 16.25
C THR A 248 29.78 -9.28 14.99
N LEU A 249 29.14 -10.12 14.17
CA LEU A 249 28.37 -9.70 13.01
C LEU A 249 27.23 -8.75 13.42
N ARG A 250 26.47 -9.14 14.45
CA ARG A 250 25.37 -8.30 14.95
C ARG A 250 25.86 -6.93 15.41
N THR A 251 27.02 -6.88 16.12
CA THR A 251 27.59 -5.63 16.60
C THR A 251 28.13 -4.77 15.45
N ALA A 252 28.69 -5.41 14.42
CA ALA A 252 29.28 -4.73 13.28
C ALA A 252 28.25 -4.11 12.32
N PHE A 253 27.07 -4.75 12.15
CA PHE A 253 26.07 -4.37 11.16
C PHE A 253 24.79 -3.78 11.75
N LYS A 254 24.64 -3.71 13.07
CA LYS A 254 23.44 -3.18 13.70
C LYS A 254 23.76 -1.92 14.51
N GLU A 255 22.87 -0.96 14.48
CA GLU A 255 22.92 0.15 15.41
C GLU A 255 22.86 -0.37 16.86
N ASN A 256 23.86 0.03 17.63
CA ASN A 256 23.94 -0.40 19.03
C ASN A 256 23.23 0.62 19.90
N SER A 257 21.95 0.37 20.24
CA SER A 257 21.23 1.14 21.24
C SER A 257 21.81 0.86 22.63
N VAL A 258 22.34 1.90 23.27
CA VAL A 258 23.01 1.81 24.58
C VAL A 258 22.05 2.06 25.71
N ALA A 259 21.14 3.01 25.53
CA ALA A 259 20.20 3.43 26.54
C ALA A 259 18.94 4.06 25.92
N MET A 260 17.88 4.15 26.71
CA MET A 260 16.68 4.88 26.37
C MET A 260 16.59 6.10 27.30
N LEU A 261 16.63 7.28 26.72
CA LEU A 261 16.42 8.52 27.48
C LEU A 261 14.91 8.77 27.61
N HIS A 262 14.45 8.77 28.87
CA HIS A 262 13.08 9.13 29.19
C HIS A 262 12.99 10.65 29.40
N SER A 263 12.47 11.36 28.44
CA SER A 263 12.06 12.75 28.57
C SER A 263 10.54 12.80 28.81
N TYR A 264 10.04 13.88 29.42
CA TYR A 264 8.68 14.03 29.94
C TYR A 264 7.53 13.52 29.02
N GLN A 265 7.74 13.47 27.70
CA GLN A 265 6.75 12.99 26.72
C GLN A 265 7.37 12.13 25.59
N GLN A 266 8.66 11.87 25.62
CA GLN A 266 9.35 11.18 24.55
C GLN A 266 10.33 10.14 25.09
N TYR A 267 10.39 9.01 24.38
CA TYR A 267 11.41 7.99 24.58
C TYR A 267 12.43 8.14 23.45
N LEU A 268 13.63 8.59 23.78
CA LEU A 268 14.70 8.80 22.81
C LEU A 268 15.76 7.70 22.95
N PRO A 269 15.94 6.83 21.94
CA PRO A 269 17.02 5.86 21.96
C PRO A 269 18.37 6.58 21.81
N ILE A 270 19.33 6.21 22.64
CA ILE A 270 20.72 6.61 22.51
C ILE A 270 21.44 5.48 21.81
N SER A 271 21.89 5.72 20.58
CA SER A 271 22.62 4.74 19.79
C SER A 271 24.07 5.19 19.56
N ILE A 272 24.99 4.23 19.59
CA ILE A 272 26.37 4.48 19.13
C ILE A 272 26.38 4.26 17.62
N VAL A 273 26.65 5.32 16.87
CA VAL A 273 26.79 5.30 15.42
C VAL A 273 28.29 5.41 15.12
N GLY A 274 28.80 4.51 14.28
CA GLY A 274 30.17 4.56 13.76
C GLY A 274 30.27 5.45 12.52
N GLU A 275 31.47 5.56 11.98
CA GLU A 275 31.67 6.16 10.65
C GLU A 275 31.02 5.30 9.58
N GLU A 276 30.53 5.94 8.51
CA GLU A 276 30.00 5.24 7.34
C GLU A 276 31.10 4.39 6.70
N ARG A 277 30.87 3.09 6.58
CA ARG A 277 31.76 2.11 6.01
C ARG A 277 31.01 1.20 5.06
N THR A 278 31.67 0.81 4.00
CA THR A 278 31.12 -0.23 3.12
C THR A 278 31.12 -1.60 3.81
N VAL A 279 30.22 -2.48 3.40
CA VAL A 279 30.13 -3.86 3.92
C VAL A 279 31.50 -4.57 3.86
N ASN A 280 32.24 -4.39 2.76
CA ASN A 280 33.56 -4.98 2.59
C ASN A 280 34.59 -4.45 3.59
N GLU A 281 34.57 -3.14 3.86
CA GLU A 281 35.44 -2.51 4.87
C GLU A 281 35.13 -3.02 6.27
N VAL A 282 33.84 -3.10 6.63
CA VAL A 282 33.41 -3.67 7.92
C VAL A 282 33.91 -5.09 8.07
N LEU A 283 33.74 -5.94 7.07
CA LEU A 283 34.18 -7.34 7.11
C LEU A 283 35.71 -7.50 7.16
N GLN A 284 36.46 -6.59 6.56
CA GLN A 284 37.94 -6.60 6.59
C GLN A 284 38.52 -6.07 7.91
N GLN A 285 37.92 -5.02 8.47
CA GLN A 285 38.44 -4.33 9.64
C GLN A 285 37.98 -4.92 10.95
N THR A 286 36.83 -5.61 10.94
CA THR A 286 36.30 -6.27 12.15
C THR A 286 37.00 -7.59 12.34
N LEU A 287 37.75 -7.67 13.46
CA LEU A 287 38.49 -8.86 13.84
C LEU A 287 37.74 -9.68 14.91
N ILE A 288 37.80 -10.98 14.74
CA ILE A 288 37.31 -11.93 15.73
C ILE A 288 38.48 -12.69 16.35
N GLN A 289 38.39 -12.97 17.63
CA GLN A 289 39.43 -13.71 18.36
C GLN A 289 39.19 -15.23 18.23
N THR A 290 40.25 -15.94 17.94
CA THR A 290 40.25 -17.39 18.04
C THR A 290 40.30 -17.85 19.52
N ARG A 291 39.95 -19.07 19.78
CA ARG A 291 40.26 -19.65 21.09
C ARG A 291 41.76 -19.69 21.32
N PRO A 292 42.22 -19.48 22.57
CA PRO A 292 43.64 -19.62 22.91
C PRO A 292 44.17 -20.97 22.51
N ASP A 293 45.30 -21.00 21.86
CA ASP A 293 46.01 -22.24 21.54
C ASP A 293 46.64 -22.91 22.82
N SER A 294 47.33 -24.00 22.64
CA SER A 294 47.98 -24.71 23.76
C SER A 294 49.06 -23.88 24.47
N LYS A 295 49.45 -22.72 23.89
CA LYS A 295 50.42 -21.78 24.46
C LYS A 295 49.74 -20.55 25.06
N GLY A 296 48.40 -20.45 24.96
CA GLY A 296 47.63 -19.29 25.39
C GLY A 296 47.65 -18.10 24.42
N GLU A 297 48.16 -18.28 23.20
CA GLU A 297 48.14 -17.28 22.18
C GLU A 297 46.79 -17.21 21.49
N VAL A 298 46.30 -15.98 21.21
CA VAL A 298 45.00 -15.68 20.56
C VAL A 298 45.32 -15.02 19.22
N GLU A 299 44.78 -15.61 18.16
CA GLU A 299 44.89 -15.05 16.81
C GLU A 299 43.67 -14.16 16.50
N HIS A 300 43.89 -13.11 15.69
CA HIS A 300 42.81 -12.21 15.28
C HIS A 300 42.55 -12.42 13.79
N ILE A 301 41.34 -12.82 13.44
CA ILE A 301 40.96 -13.15 12.07
C ILE A 301 39.90 -12.17 11.59
N PRO A 302 40.01 -11.56 10.39
CA PRO A 302 38.97 -10.71 9.87
C PRO A 302 37.74 -11.50 9.53
N LEU A 303 36.56 -10.91 9.78
CA LEU A 303 35.26 -11.55 9.52
C LEU A 303 35.11 -12.05 8.08
N ARG A 304 35.74 -11.37 7.12
CA ARG A 304 35.75 -11.76 5.71
C ARG A 304 36.22 -13.21 5.46
N GLU A 305 37.13 -13.73 6.30
CA GLU A 305 37.60 -15.11 6.15
C GLU A 305 36.58 -16.15 6.58
N LEU A 306 35.60 -15.75 7.41
CA LEU A 306 34.63 -16.64 8.04
C LEU A 306 33.27 -16.61 7.36
N VAL A 307 33.01 -15.61 6.51
CA VAL A 307 31.69 -15.41 5.88
C VAL A 307 31.82 -15.17 4.38
N LYS A 308 30.75 -15.50 3.67
CA LYS A 308 30.56 -15.18 2.26
C LYS A 308 29.33 -14.30 2.11
N VAL A 309 29.50 -13.14 1.48
CA VAL A 309 28.41 -12.20 1.19
C VAL A 309 27.94 -12.37 -0.24
N ARG A 310 26.63 -12.44 -0.45
CA ARG A 310 25.99 -12.47 -1.77
C ARG A 310 24.85 -11.48 -1.78
N PRO A 311 24.63 -10.76 -2.88
CA PRO A 311 23.38 -10.08 -3.09
C PRO A 311 22.26 -11.13 -3.22
N ALA A 312 21.14 -10.89 -2.61
CA ALA A 312 19.95 -11.70 -2.68
C ALA A 312 18.71 -10.79 -2.81
N GLU A 313 17.66 -11.31 -3.38
CA GLU A 313 16.36 -10.69 -3.36
C GLU A 313 15.42 -11.56 -2.54
N ASP A 314 14.60 -10.96 -1.71
CA ASP A 314 13.58 -11.65 -0.92
C ASP A 314 12.26 -10.88 -1.00
N LEU A 315 11.19 -11.53 -0.60
CA LEU A 315 9.89 -10.90 -0.50
C LEU A 315 9.91 -9.81 0.56
N LYS A 316 9.53 -8.59 0.19
CA LYS A 316 9.43 -7.47 1.11
C LYS A 316 8.38 -7.70 2.20
N THR A 317 7.30 -8.42 1.88
CA THR A 317 6.20 -8.69 2.80
C THR A 317 5.82 -10.16 2.75
N ILE A 318 5.78 -10.79 3.91
CA ILE A 318 5.25 -12.13 4.09
C ILE A 318 3.77 -12.00 4.45
N THR A 319 2.92 -12.52 3.57
CA THR A 319 1.47 -12.53 3.81
C THR A 319 1.05 -13.89 4.31
N ALA A 320 0.27 -13.93 5.39
CA ALA A 320 -0.25 -15.17 5.96
C ALA A 320 -1.76 -15.11 6.15
N GLY A 321 -2.43 -16.19 5.83
CA GLY A 321 -3.86 -16.35 5.96
C GLY A 321 -4.23 -17.57 6.80
N ARG A 322 -5.48 -18.01 6.68
CA ARG A 322 -5.99 -19.16 7.43
C ARG A 322 -5.27 -20.48 7.11
N ASN A 323 -4.74 -20.63 5.90
CA ASN A 323 -4.07 -21.82 5.41
C ASN A 323 -2.53 -21.76 5.51
N GLY A 324 -1.98 -20.70 6.09
CA GLY A 324 -0.55 -20.46 6.20
C GLY A 324 -0.07 -19.27 5.37
N GLU A 325 1.22 -19.24 5.08
CA GLU A 325 1.84 -18.20 4.26
C GLU A 325 1.49 -18.39 2.79
N TYR A 326 1.21 -17.28 2.09
CA TYR A 326 0.87 -17.28 0.67
C TYR A 326 1.41 -16.04 -0.06
N ILE A 327 1.52 -16.17 -1.37
CA ILE A 327 1.89 -15.07 -2.26
C ILE A 327 0.61 -14.47 -2.85
N PRO A 328 0.31 -13.18 -2.59
CA PRO A 328 -0.90 -12.53 -3.11
C PRO A 328 -0.66 -11.91 -4.48
N PHE A 329 -1.38 -12.34 -5.50
CA PHE A 329 -1.51 -11.66 -6.78
C PHE A 329 -2.83 -10.89 -6.81
N ARG A 330 -2.76 -9.57 -6.82
CA ARG A 330 -3.93 -8.68 -6.70
C ARG A 330 -4.35 -8.17 -8.07
N PHE A 331 -5.60 -8.41 -8.43
CA PHE A 331 -6.20 -7.94 -9.66
C PHE A 331 -7.27 -6.89 -9.35
N TYR A 332 -7.16 -5.75 -10.05
CA TYR A 332 -8.07 -4.62 -9.93
C TYR A 332 -8.81 -4.42 -11.25
N GLU A 333 -9.99 -3.80 -11.22
CA GLU A 333 -10.80 -3.49 -12.40
C GLU A 333 -11.09 -4.72 -13.26
N VAL A 334 -11.48 -5.82 -12.60
CA VAL A 334 -11.75 -7.10 -13.26
C VAL A 334 -13.18 -7.15 -13.79
N ASP A 335 -13.37 -7.25 -15.11
CA ASP A 335 -14.69 -7.34 -15.74
C ASP A 335 -15.37 -8.70 -15.49
N ASP A 336 -14.63 -9.79 -15.66
CA ASP A 336 -15.12 -11.17 -15.45
C ASP A 336 -14.24 -11.93 -14.44
N ALA A 337 -14.56 -11.78 -13.17
CA ALA A 337 -13.82 -12.42 -12.09
C ALA A 337 -13.85 -13.97 -12.13
N PRO A 338 -14.97 -14.65 -12.46
CA PRO A 338 -15.00 -16.10 -12.62
C PRO A 338 -14.06 -16.62 -13.70
N GLU A 339 -14.00 -15.99 -14.87
CA GLU A 339 -13.11 -16.38 -15.97
C GLU A 339 -11.65 -16.19 -15.58
N LEU A 340 -11.32 -15.05 -14.96
CA LEU A 340 -9.98 -14.76 -14.46
C LEU A 340 -9.52 -15.81 -13.46
N MET A 341 -10.36 -16.12 -12.46
CA MET A 341 -10.03 -17.14 -11.45
C MET A 341 -9.78 -18.52 -12.05
N GLU A 342 -10.57 -18.92 -13.06
CA GLU A 342 -10.37 -20.20 -13.72
C GLU A 342 -9.04 -20.25 -14.48
N LYS A 343 -8.69 -19.18 -15.20
CA LYS A 343 -7.42 -19.07 -15.94
C LYS A 343 -6.22 -19.13 -15.00
N VAL A 344 -6.23 -18.31 -13.95
CA VAL A 344 -5.15 -18.26 -12.95
C VAL A 344 -4.98 -19.61 -12.25
N LYS A 345 -6.07 -20.23 -11.85
CA LYS A 345 -6.04 -21.55 -11.21
C LYS A 345 -5.46 -22.62 -12.12
N ARG A 346 -5.87 -22.65 -13.39
CA ARG A 346 -5.37 -23.61 -14.38
C ARG A 346 -3.87 -23.50 -14.58
N GLU A 347 -3.35 -22.28 -14.64
CA GLU A 347 -1.94 -22.00 -14.81
C GLU A 347 -1.13 -22.39 -13.58
N ALA A 348 -1.58 -21.99 -12.40
CA ALA A 348 -0.94 -22.36 -11.13
C ALA A 348 -0.94 -23.89 -10.91
N ASP A 349 -2.02 -24.59 -11.27
CA ASP A 349 -2.10 -26.06 -11.19
C ASP A 349 -1.19 -26.73 -12.21
N ALA A 350 -0.94 -26.10 -13.37
CA ALA A 350 -0.07 -26.64 -14.43
C ALA A 350 1.41 -26.70 -14.00
N THR A 351 1.88 -25.75 -13.19
CA THR A 351 3.23 -25.76 -12.63
C THR A 351 3.42 -26.84 -11.58
N GLY A 352 2.34 -27.27 -10.90
CA GLY A 352 2.36 -28.33 -9.90
C GLY A 352 2.92 -27.93 -8.54
N ASP A 353 3.46 -26.74 -8.40
CA ASP A 353 4.16 -26.28 -7.20
C ASP A 353 3.27 -25.47 -6.26
N TRP A 354 2.06 -25.11 -6.70
CA TRP A 354 1.17 -24.19 -6.01
C TRP A 354 -0.20 -24.79 -5.72
N ASP A 355 -0.74 -24.47 -4.54
CA ASP A 355 -2.16 -24.60 -4.22
C ASP A 355 -2.78 -23.21 -4.25
N THR A 356 -3.93 -23.06 -4.92
CA THR A 356 -4.53 -21.75 -5.19
C THR A 356 -5.83 -21.59 -4.41
N ALA A 357 -5.97 -20.44 -3.71
CA ALA A 357 -7.23 -19.97 -3.15
C ALA A 357 -7.51 -18.55 -3.67
N PHE A 358 -8.75 -18.10 -3.52
CA PHE A 358 -9.16 -16.77 -3.98
C PHE A 358 -9.89 -16.02 -2.89
N SER A 359 -9.59 -14.73 -2.80
CA SER A 359 -10.26 -13.76 -1.94
C SER A 359 -10.44 -12.43 -2.69
N GLY A 360 -10.90 -11.39 -2.03
CA GLY A 360 -11.09 -10.07 -2.61
C GLY A 360 -12.50 -9.53 -2.48
N SER A 361 -12.73 -8.31 -2.99
CA SER A 361 -14.01 -7.60 -2.87
C SER A 361 -15.15 -8.29 -3.63
N PHE A 362 -14.84 -9.08 -4.66
CA PHE A 362 -15.81 -9.90 -5.39
C PHE A 362 -16.59 -10.86 -4.48
N PHE A 363 -15.94 -11.40 -3.44
CA PHE A 363 -16.58 -12.32 -2.49
C PHE A 363 -17.32 -11.59 -1.37
N SER A 364 -16.95 -10.34 -1.07
CA SER A 364 -17.58 -9.54 -0.01
C SER A 364 -18.90 -8.89 -0.47
N ASN A 365 -19.08 -8.72 -1.77
CA ASN A 365 -20.23 -8.05 -2.37
C ASN A 365 -21.35 -9.02 -2.79
N ARG A 366 -21.26 -10.28 -2.42
CA ARG A 366 -22.31 -11.30 -2.53
C ARG A 366 -22.90 -11.57 -1.15
#